data_38370894191feb61e4daf5db9d4eac32
#
_entry.id   38370894191feb61e4daf5db9d4eac32
#
_cell.length_a   1.000
_cell.length_b   1.000
_cell.length_c   1.000
_cell.angle_alpha   90.00
_cell.angle_beta   90.00
_cell.angle_gamma   90.00
#
_symmetry.space_group_name_H-M   'P 1'
#
loop_
_entity.id
_entity.type
_entity.pdbx_description
1 polymer ?
#
loop_
_entity_poly.entity_id
_entity_poly.type
_entity_poly.pdbx_seq_one_letter_code
_entity_poly.pdbx_strand_id
1 'polypeptide(L)'
;INNHKKWVADAKFIGCSHSRVNAAGNGSEEEVSKNASESLAVLGEFSEDFGINVIVENHGGYSSNAKWLVKVIENANRKNIGTLPDFGNFCIRSTPKNLSDWGATTSGCAVEYDRYLGVEELLPYAMSVSAKSNDFDSDGNCIETDFSRMMSIIKKSKYRGYVSIEYEGSRYSEEEGIR
;
A
#
# COMPACT_ATOMS: atom_id res chain seq x y z
N ILE A 1 17.66 2.67 4.40
CA ILE A 1 17.92 3.05 2.99
C ILE A 1 18.88 2.08 2.33
N ASN A 2 20.03 1.73 2.92
CA ASN A 2 21.05 0.90 2.26
C ASN A 2 20.52 -0.48 1.80
N ASN A 3 19.66 -1.12 2.58
CA ASN A 3 19.02 -2.36 2.15
C ASN A 3 18.06 -2.15 0.97
N HIS A 4 17.30 -1.04 0.96
CA HIS A 4 16.40 -0.73 -0.14
C HIS A 4 17.14 -0.45 -1.46
N LYS A 5 18.35 0.14 -1.40
CA LYS A 5 19.18 0.33 -2.59
C LYS A 5 19.56 -0.99 -3.26
N LYS A 6 19.79 -2.06 -2.47
CA LYS A 6 20.03 -3.41 -3.02
C LYS A 6 18.80 -3.91 -3.76
N TRP A 7 17.61 -3.77 -3.17
CA TRP A 7 16.36 -4.19 -3.81
C TRP A 7 16.06 -3.43 -5.10
N VAL A 8 16.43 -2.14 -5.18
CA VAL A 8 16.33 -1.37 -6.43
C VAL A 8 17.25 -1.94 -7.51
N ALA A 9 18.49 -2.28 -7.17
CA ALA A 9 19.42 -2.90 -8.10
C ALA A 9 18.94 -4.28 -8.57
N ASP A 10 18.44 -5.10 -7.64
CA ASP A 10 17.88 -6.42 -7.94
C ASP A 10 16.63 -6.30 -8.80
N ALA A 11 15.73 -5.36 -8.51
CA ALA A 11 14.55 -5.07 -9.32
C ALA A 11 14.94 -4.73 -10.77
N LYS A 12 15.97 -3.91 -10.96
CA LYS A 12 16.50 -3.61 -12.30
C LYS A 12 17.03 -4.87 -13.00
N PHE A 13 17.78 -5.68 -12.28
CA PHE A 13 18.38 -6.90 -12.83
C PHE A 13 17.32 -7.88 -13.35
N ILE A 14 16.20 -8.04 -12.63
CA ILE A 14 15.11 -8.94 -13.03
C ILE A 14 14.08 -8.29 -13.96
N GLY A 15 14.28 -7.03 -14.37
CA GLY A 15 13.43 -6.35 -15.33
C GLY A 15 12.16 -5.71 -14.77
N CYS A 16 12.08 -5.48 -13.45
CA CYS A 16 10.98 -4.74 -12.84
C CYS A 16 11.03 -3.26 -13.23
N SER A 17 9.87 -2.63 -13.24
CA SER A 17 9.73 -1.17 -13.41
C SER A 17 9.57 -0.42 -12.08
N HIS A 18 9.22 -1.14 -11.02
CA HIS A 18 8.92 -0.57 -9.71
C HIS A 18 9.56 -1.39 -8.60
N SER A 19 9.91 -0.71 -7.49
CA SER A 19 10.29 -1.33 -6.22
C SER A 19 9.36 -0.79 -5.12
N ARG A 20 8.69 -1.69 -4.40
CA ARG A 20 7.75 -1.33 -3.34
C ARG A 20 8.48 -1.13 -2.01
N VAL A 21 8.07 -0.12 -1.25
CA VAL A 21 8.51 0.14 0.11
C VAL A 21 7.34 0.53 1.01
N ASN A 22 7.53 0.47 2.32
CA ASN A 22 6.58 0.96 3.31
C ASN A 22 7.09 2.26 3.94
N ALA A 23 6.19 3.22 4.18
CA ALA A 23 6.45 4.40 4.99
C ALA A 23 6.02 4.14 6.43
N ALA A 24 6.94 3.68 7.27
CA ALA A 24 6.71 3.35 8.66
C ALA A 24 7.87 3.83 9.54
N GLY A 25 7.62 3.99 10.84
CA GLY A 25 8.63 4.41 11.80
C GLY A 25 8.07 4.53 13.21
N ASN A 26 8.96 4.75 14.18
CA ASN A 26 8.62 5.05 15.55
C ASN A 26 8.73 6.57 15.78
N GLY A 27 7.81 7.14 16.53
CA GLY A 27 7.77 8.55 16.86
C GLY A 27 6.41 9.19 16.59
N SER A 28 6.35 10.49 16.70
CA SER A 28 5.14 11.25 16.34
C SER A 28 4.84 11.18 14.85
N GLU A 29 3.60 11.43 14.49
CA GLU A 29 3.17 11.47 13.09
C GLU A 29 4.03 12.42 12.25
N GLU A 30 4.40 13.58 12.81
CA GLU A 30 5.21 14.59 12.13
C GLU A 30 6.65 14.12 11.92
N GLU A 31 7.27 13.52 12.94
CA GLU A 31 8.64 12.97 12.84
C GLU A 31 8.71 11.85 11.82
N VAL A 32 7.74 10.92 11.85
CA VAL A 32 7.70 9.80 10.89
C VAL A 32 7.45 10.31 9.47
N SER A 33 6.55 11.30 9.29
CA SER A 33 6.31 11.93 7.99
C SER A 33 7.57 12.56 7.41
N LYS A 34 8.29 13.35 8.23
CA LYS A 34 9.55 13.99 7.83
C LYS A 34 10.60 12.95 7.43
N ASN A 35 10.87 11.99 8.30
CA ASN A 35 11.89 10.96 8.07
C ASN A 35 11.57 10.09 6.85
N ALA A 36 10.29 9.75 6.63
CA ALA A 36 9.85 9.01 5.47
C ALA A 36 10.07 9.81 4.18
N SER A 37 9.68 11.08 4.15
CA SER A 37 9.84 11.96 2.98
C SER A 37 11.31 12.13 2.61
N GLU A 38 12.19 12.40 3.58
CA GLU A 38 13.64 12.54 3.37
C GLU A 38 14.25 11.21 2.87
N SER A 39 13.84 10.08 3.46
CA SER A 39 14.32 8.76 3.04
C SER A 39 13.88 8.40 1.62
N LEU A 40 12.63 8.71 1.28
CA LEU A 40 12.11 8.50 -0.07
C LEU A 40 12.82 9.40 -1.09
N ALA A 41 13.11 10.66 -0.76
CA ALA A 41 13.86 11.55 -1.64
C ALA A 41 15.24 10.97 -1.98
N VAL A 42 15.97 10.47 -0.98
CA VAL A 42 17.29 9.84 -1.17
C VAL A 42 17.19 8.53 -1.97
N LEU A 43 16.17 7.73 -1.70
CA LEU A 43 15.96 6.48 -2.44
C LEU A 43 15.52 6.74 -3.88
N GLY A 44 14.67 7.75 -4.09
CA GLY A 44 14.24 8.18 -5.42
C GLY A 44 15.40 8.68 -6.27
N GLU A 45 16.30 9.48 -5.69
CA GLU A 45 17.53 9.91 -6.38
C GLU A 45 18.37 8.72 -6.83
N PHE A 46 18.61 7.77 -5.93
CA PHE A 46 19.37 6.56 -6.26
C PHE A 46 18.67 5.70 -7.34
N SER A 47 17.35 5.53 -7.24
CA SER A 47 16.61 4.65 -8.14
C SER A 47 16.42 5.25 -9.55
N GLU A 48 16.57 6.55 -9.71
CA GLU A 48 16.50 7.24 -11.00
C GLU A 48 17.57 6.73 -11.96
N ASP A 49 18.80 6.52 -11.48
CA ASP A 49 19.91 5.97 -12.27
C ASP A 49 19.64 4.55 -12.78
N PHE A 50 18.78 3.82 -12.11
CA PHE A 50 18.36 2.47 -12.51
C PHE A 50 17.10 2.46 -13.39
N GLY A 51 16.44 3.61 -13.55
CA GLY A 51 15.12 3.70 -14.23
C GLY A 51 14.02 2.94 -13.48
N ILE A 52 14.13 2.83 -12.14
CA ILE A 52 13.17 2.16 -11.27
C ILE A 52 12.36 3.22 -10.51
N ASN A 53 11.04 3.10 -10.55
CA ASN A 53 10.18 3.89 -9.67
C ASN A 53 10.11 3.24 -8.28
N VAL A 54 10.01 4.07 -7.24
CA VAL A 54 9.76 3.61 -5.87
C VAL A 54 8.31 3.89 -5.53
N ILE A 55 7.56 2.86 -5.18
CA ILE A 55 6.15 2.96 -4.86
C ILE A 55 5.92 2.65 -3.38
N VAL A 56 5.09 3.47 -2.74
CA VAL A 56 4.77 3.34 -1.32
C VAL A 56 3.36 2.83 -1.16
N GLU A 57 3.23 1.70 -0.47
CA GLU A 57 1.94 1.10 -0.14
C GLU A 57 1.37 1.70 1.15
N ASN A 58 0.05 1.92 1.19
CA ASN A 58 -0.66 2.08 2.45
C ASN A 58 -0.66 0.73 3.18
N HIS A 59 0.08 0.61 4.30
CA HIS A 59 0.33 -0.69 4.93
C HIS A 59 0.37 -0.59 6.47
N GLY A 60 -0.74 -0.22 7.06
CA GLY A 60 -0.89 -0.09 8.51
C GLY A 60 -0.32 1.22 9.09
N GLY A 61 -0.79 1.59 10.27
CA GLY A 61 -0.33 2.78 10.98
C GLY A 61 -0.58 4.08 10.20
N TYR A 62 0.37 5.00 10.26
CA TYR A 62 0.23 6.30 9.60
C TYR A 62 0.02 6.19 8.09
N SER A 63 0.64 5.22 7.41
CA SER A 63 0.49 5.05 5.97
C SER A 63 -0.90 4.61 5.53
N SER A 64 -1.73 4.09 6.44
CA SER A 64 -3.14 3.81 6.20
C SER A 64 -4.02 5.07 6.15
N ASN A 65 -3.51 6.23 6.59
CA ASN A 65 -4.14 7.53 6.36
C ASN A 65 -3.68 8.07 5.00
N ALA A 66 -4.56 8.05 4.01
CA ALA A 66 -4.21 8.45 2.65
C ALA A 66 -3.68 9.88 2.56
N LYS A 67 -4.28 10.83 3.30
CA LYS A 67 -3.80 12.23 3.33
C LYS A 67 -2.39 12.36 3.88
N TRP A 68 -2.07 11.57 4.90
CA TRP A 68 -0.72 11.52 5.45
C TRP A 68 0.27 10.98 4.41
N LEU A 69 -0.09 9.88 3.74
CA LEU A 69 0.78 9.27 2.72
C LEU A 69 0.97 10.20 1.52
N VAL A 70 -0.08 10.86 1.04
CA VAL A 70 0.02 11.87 -0.02
C VAL A 70 1.01 12.97 0.38
N LYS A 71 0.90 13.51 1.60
CA LYS A 71 1.84 14.53 2.10
C LYS A 71 3.28 14.04 2.11
N VAL A 72 3.52 12.77 2.48
CA VAL A 72 4.86 12.16 2.46
C VAL A 72 5.40 12.11 1.02
N ILE A 73 4.59 11.69 0.05
CA ILE A 73 4.97 11.62 -1.36
C ILE A 73 5.28 13.02 -1.93
N GLU A 74 4.41 13.99 -1.66
CA GLU A 74 4.60 15.38 -2.10
C GLU A 74 5.88 16.00 -1.52
N ASN A 75 6.15 15.77 -0.24
CA ASN A 75 7.35 16.28 0.44
C ASN A 75 8.64 15.60 -0.06
N ALA A 76 8.59 14.34 -0.50
CA ALA A 76 9.72 13.67 -1.14
C ALA A 76 10.10 14.34 -2.45
N ASN A 77 9.16 14.99 -3.13
CA ASN A 77 9.33 15.85 -4.31
C ASN A 77 10.17 15.20 -5.44
N ARG A 78 9.86 13.95 -5.78
CA ARG A 78 10.52 13.19 -6.85
C ARG A 78 9.48 12.58 -7.80
N LYS A 79 9.71 12.68 -9.11
CA LYS A 79 8.78 12.19 -10.13
C LYS A 79 8.70 10.66 -10.20
N ASN A 80 9.76 9.97 -9.76
CA ASN A 80 9.85 8.52 -9.72
C ASN A 80 9.46 7.93 -8.35
N ILE A 81 8.82 8.73 -7.49
CA ILE A 81 8.20 8.29 -6.24
C ILE A 81 6.69 8.42 -6.39
N GLY A 82 5.97 7.35 -6.08
CA GLY A 82 4.51 7.34 -6.14
C GLY A 82 3.88 6.41 -5.11
N THR A 83 2.58 6.20 -5.23
CA THR A 83 1.83 5.31 -4.35
C THR A 83 1.54 3.96 -5.01
N LEU A 84 1.32 2.96 -4.17
CA LEU A 84 0.68 1.68 -4.48
C LEU A 84 -0.58 1.58 -3.60
N PRO A 85 -1.73 2.15 -4.03
CA PRO A 85 -2.96 1.99 -3.29
C PRO A 85 -3.35 0.53 -3.16
N ASP A 86 -3.44 0.04 -1.92
CA ASP A 86 -3.94 -1.28 -1.58
C ASP A 86 -5.39 -1.16 -1.07
N PHE A 87 -6.28 -2.09 -1.48
CA PHE A 87 -7.70 -2.02 -1.16
C PHE A 87 -8.03 -2.34 0.30
N GLY A 88 -7.14 -3.05 1.00
CA GLY A 88 -7.41 -3.60 2.33
C GLY A 88 -6.67 -2.94 3.49
N ASN A 89 -5.55 -2.29 3.23
CA ASN A 89 -4.62 -1.83 4.25
C ASN A 89 -4.93 -0.44 4.83
N PHE A 90 -6.16 -0.23 5.30
CA PHE A 90 -6.61 1.07 5.81
C PHE A 90 -6.73 1.15 7.35
N CYS A 91 -6.15 0.20 8.08
CA CYS A 91 -6.14 0.23 9.53
C CYS A 91 -5.04 1.15 10.08
N ILE A 92 -5.43 2.32 10.60
CA ILE A 92 -4.52 3.29 11.23
C ILE A 92 -4.06 2.79 12.61
N ARG A 93 -4.99 2.21 13.39
CA ARG A 93 -4.68 1.72 14.73
C ARG A 93 -5.39 0.40 15.00
N SER A 94 -4.60 -0.64 15.24
CA SER A 94 -5.13 -1.95 15.63
C SER A 94 -5.64 -1.95 17.06
N THR A 95 -6.61 -2.81 17.37
CA THR A 95 -7.00 -3.10 18.75
C THR A 95 -5.85 -3.83 19.46
N PRO A 96 -5.56 -3.51 20.74
CA PRO A 96 -4.61 -4.30 21.52
C PRO A 96 -5.04 -5.75 21.51
N LYS A 97 -4.12 -6.68 21.28
CA LYS A 97 -4.36 -8.11 21.50
C LYS A 97 -4.56 -8.32 22.98
N ASN A 98 -5.69 -8.90 23.40
CA ASN A 98 -5.81 -9.39 24.76
C ASN A 98 -4.84 -10.55 24.95
N LEU A 99 -4.17 -10.64 26.13
CA LEU A 99 -3.25 -11.74 26.45
C LEU A 99 -3.90 -13.15 26.34
N SER A 100 -5.24 -13.23 26.37
CA SER A 100 -6.02 -14.45 26.18
C SER A 100 -6.11 -14.92 24.73
N ASP A 101 -5.76 -14.07 23.75
CA ASP A 101 -5.87 -14.36 22.32
C ASP A 101 -4.56 -14.90 21.73
N TRP A 102 -3.82 -15.68 22.48
CA TRP A 102 -2.65 -16.43 21.99
C TRP A 102 -3.10 -17.34 20.85
N GLY A 103 -2.84 -16.91 19.60
CA GLY A 103 -3.20 -17.64 18.41
C GLY A 103 -4.21 -16.96 17.48
N ALA A 104 -4.87 -15.89 17.89
CA ALA A 104 -5.70 -15.10 16.97
C ALA A 104 -4.81 -14.29 16.03
N THR A 105 -4.85 -14.63 14.74
CA THR A 105 -4.07 -13.98 13.68
C THR A 105 -4.63 -12.62 13.27
N THR A 106 -5.80 -12.22 13.76
CA THR A 106 -6.47 -10.96 13.42
C THR A 106 -6.66 -10.11 14.67
N SER A 107 -5.78 -9.13 14.90
CA SER A 107 -6.14 -7.99 15.72
C SER A 107 -7.18 -7.18 14.94
N GLY A 108 -8.36 -6.91 15.52
CA GLY A 108 -9.35 -6.02 14.91
C GLY A 108 -8.76 -4.62 14.70
N CYS A 109 -9.39 -3.83 13.84
CA CYS A 109 -9.02 -2.43 13.64
C CYS A 109 -9.84 -1.54 14.58
N ALA A 110 -9.17 -0.71 15.38
CA ALA A 110 -9.81 0.26 16.28
C ALA A 110 -10.07 1.60 15.58
N VAL A 111 -9.25 1.96 14.60
CA VAL A 111 -9.40 3.19 13.82
C VAL A 111 -9.06 2.87 12.38
N GLU A 112 -10.06 2.90 11.51
CA GLU A 112 -9.91 2.64 10.09
C GLU A 112 -10.13 3.92 9.29
N TYR A 113 -9.36 4.11 8.21
CA TYR A 113 -9.61 5.11 7.20
C TYR A 113 -10.64 4.57 6.18
N ASP A 114 -11.50 5.43 5.64
CA ASP A 114 -12.40 5.00 4.55
C ASP A 114 -11.58 4.55 3.34
N ARG A 115 -11.65 3.25 3.01
CA ARG A 115 -10.84 2.64 1.96
C ARG A 115 -11.15 3.19 0.56
N TYR A 116 -12.39 3.55 0.29
CA TYR A 116 -12.78 4.08 -1.01
C TYR A 116 -12.27 5.51 -1.20
N LEU A 117 -12.44 6.34 -0.17
CA LEU A 117 -11.85 7.67 -0.12
C LEU A 117 -10.32 7.61 -0.18
N GLY A 118 -9.73 6.69 0.57
CA GLY A 118 -8.28 6.52 0.62
C GLY A 118 -7.70 6.14 -0.74
N VAL A 119 -8.30 5.19 -1.46
CA VAL A 119 -7.87 4.85 -2.83
C VAL A 119 -8.06 6.04 -3.75
N GLU A 120 -9.20 6.76 -3.68
CA GLU A 120 -9.45 7.94 -4.51
C GLU A 120 -8.38 9.03 -4.29
N GLU A 121 -7.98 9.28 -3.05
CA GLU A 121 -6.94 10.27 -2.70
C GLU A 121 -5.53 9.83 -3.13
N LEU A 122 -5.22 8.53 -3.12
CA LEU A 122 -3.91 8.00 -3.50
C LEU A 122 -3.73 7.86 -5.02
N LEU A 123 -4.81 7.63 -5.78
CA LEU A 123 -4.78 7.38 -7.23
C LEU A 123 -4.06 8.47 -8.07
N PRO A 124 -4.12 9.78 -7.75
CA PRO A 124 -3.36 10.79 -8.50
C PRO A 124 -1.84 10.58 -8.48
N TYR A 125 -1.34 9.87 -7.48
CA TYR A 125 0.09 9.57 -7.28
C TYR A 125 0.42 8.10 -7.59
N ALA A 126 -0.58 7.29 -7.97
CA ALA A 126 -0.42 5.85 -8.13
C ALA A 126 0.39 5.49 -9.37
N MET A 127 1.35 4.60 -9.18
CA MET A 127 2.14 3.96 -10.25
C MET A 127 1.78 2.48 -10.41
N SER A 128 1.18 1.87 -9.40
CA SER A 128 0.55 0.55 -9.43
C SER A 128 -0.61 0.54 -8.44
N VAL A 129 -1.48 -0.46 -8.47
CA VAL A 129 -2.60 -0.67 -7.54
C VAL A 129 -2.61 -2.13 -7.10
N SER A 130 -2.88 -2.40 -5.82
CA SER A 130 -3.10 -3.75 -5.28
C SER A 130 -4.59 -3.96 -4.98
N ALA A 131 -5.21 -4.89 -5.71
CA ALA A 131 -6.57 -5.33 -5.48
C ALA A 131 -6.58 -6.44 -4.43
N LYS A 132 -6.31 -6.08 -3.18
CA LYS A 132 -6.29 -7.01 -2.06
C LYS A 132 -7.66 -7.54 -1.73
N SER A 133 -7.73 -8.86 -1.51
CA SER A 133 -8.89 -9.60 -1.01
C SER A 133 -8.47 -10.58 0.08
N ASN A 134 -9.39 -10.90 0.98
CA ASN A 134 -9.19 -11.95 1.98
C ASN A 134 -10.25 -13.03 1.81
N ASP A 135 -11.52 -12.73 2.05
CA ASP A 135 -12.60 -13.70 1.97
C ASP A 135 -13.64 -13.33 0.93
N PHE A 136 -14.36 -14.36 0.46
CA PHE A 136 -15.44 -14.22 -0.51
C PHE A 136 -16.73 -14.84 0.05
N ASP A 137 -17.88 -14.27 -0.32
CA ASP A 137 -19.20 -14.84 -0.05
C ASP A 137 -19.52 -16.00 -1.01
N SER A 138 -20.71 -16.60 -0.87
CA SER A 138 -21.15 -17.71 -1.74
C SER A 138 -21.31 -17.34 -3.20
N ASP A 139 -21.46 -16.06 -3.50
CA ASP A 139 -21.66 -15.53 -4.84
C ASP A 139 -20.33 -15.05 -5.48
N GLY A 140 -19.21 -15.19 -4.74
CA GLY A 140 -17.87 -14.80 -5.19
C GLY A 140 -17.55 -13.32 -5.01
N ASN A 141 -18.34 -12.58 -4.22
CA ASN A 141 -18.03 -11.19 -3.93
C ASN A 141 -17.05 -11.11 -2.75
N CYS A 142 -16.06 -10.25 -2.83
CA CYS A 142 -15.16 -9.99 -1.72
C CYS A 142 -15.94 -9.37 -0.55
N ILE A 143 -15.80 -9.96 0.64
CA ILE A 143 -16.57 -9.57 1.84
C ILE A 143 -16.10 -8.21 2.38
N GLU A 144 -14.81 -7.95 2.38
CA GLU A 144 -14.21 -6.77 3.01
C GLU A 144 -14.30 -5.52 2.11
N THR A 145 -14.35 -5.71 0.80
CA THR A 145 -14.29 -4.61 -0.17
C THR A 145 -15.29 -4.83 -1.31
N ASP A 146 -16.16 -3.86 -1.53
CA ASP A 146 -16.97 -3.83 -2.77
C ASP A 146 -16.06 -3.51 -3.96
N PHE A 147 -15.66 -4.56 -4.68
CA PHE A 147 -14.78 -4.47 -5.85
C PHE A 147 -15.43 -3.69 -7.00
N SER A 148 -16.75 -3.78 -7.17
CA SER A 148 -17.47 -3.03 -8.21
C SER A 148 -17.38 -1.53 -7.97
N ARG A 149 -17.56 -1.10 -6.72
CA ARG A 149 -17.40 0.30 -6.29
C ARG A 149 -15.95 0.75 -6.45
N MET A 150 -14.98 -0.07 -6.00
CA MET A 150 -13.55 0.24 -6.08
C MET A 150 -13.08 0.39 -7.53
N MET A 151 -13.43 -0.55 -8.40
CA MET A 151 -13.11 -0.49 -9.82
C MET A 151 -13.78 0.70 -10.53
N SER A 152 -14.94 1.14 -10.05
CA SER A 152 -15.60 2.36 -10.56
C SER A 152 -14.80 3.62 -10.22
N ILE A 153 -14.22 3.69 -9.02
CA ILE A 153 -13.32 4.78 -8.62
C ILE A 153 -12.08 4.81 -9.52
N ILE A 154 -11.42 3.66 -9.71
CA ILE A 154 -10.24 3.56 -10.57
C ILE A 154 -10.57 3.96 -12.02
N LYS A 155 -11.67 3.46 -12.58
CA LYS A 155 -12.09 3.78 -13.96
C LYS A 155 -12.38 5.27 -14.16
N LYS A 156 -12.94 5.95 -13.15
CA LYS A 156 -13.22 7.40 -13.20
C LYS A 156 -11.95 8.24 -13.06
N SER A 157 -10.89 7.69 -12.47
CA SER A 157 -9.60 8.37 -12.32
C SER A 157 -8.84 8.46 -13.65
N LYS A 158 -7.71 9.17 -13.66
CA LYS A 158 -6.77 9.20 -14.79
C LYS A 158 -5.76 8.06 -14.78
N TYR A 159 -5.82 7.17 -13.78
CA TYR A 159 -4.91 6.04 -13.66
C TYR A 159 -5.02 5.09 -14.86
N ARG A 160 -3.88 4.64 -15.39
CA ARG A 160 -3.78 3.76 -16.58
C ARG A 160 -2.69 2.71 -16.39
N GLY A 161 -2.38 2.36 -15.15
CA GLY A 161 -1.41 1.31 -14.79
C GLY A 161 -2.07 -0.04 -14.54
N TYR A 162 -1.30 -0.95 -13.96
CA TYR A 162 -1.75 -2.28 -13.59
C TYR A 162 -2.52 -2.27 -12.26
N VAL A 163 -3.56 -3.10 -12.20
CA VAL A 163 -4.24 -3.48 -10.96
C VAL A 163 -3.87 -4.92 -10.69
N SER A 164 -2.98 -5.14 -9.73
CA SER A 164 -2.46 -6.47 -9.37
C SER A 164 -3.43 -7.15 -8.42
N ILE A 165 -3.65 -8.44 -8.59
CA ILE A 165 -4.42 -9.27 -7.66
C ILE A 165 -3.52 -9.64 -6.49
N GLU A 166 -4.05 -9.49 -5.27
CA GLU A 166 -3.41 -9.93 -4.03
C GLU A 166 -4.45 -10.63 -3.15
N TYR A 167 -4.25 -11.93 -2.90
CA TYR A 167 -5.11 -12.71 -2.02
C TYR A 167 -4.37 -13.03 -0.72
N GLU A 168 -4.94 -12.63 0.42
CA GLU A 168 -4.41 -12.90 1.76
C GLU A 168 -5.42 -13.66 2.65
N GLY A 169 -6.42 -14.28 2.04
CA GLY A 169 -7.42 -15.08 2.75
C GLY A 169 -6.85 -16.40 3.26
N SER A 170 -7.63 -17.05 4.12
CA SER A 170 -7.28 -18.36 4.69
C SER A 170 -8.31 -19.45 4.39
N ARG A 171 -9.41 -19.11 3.72
CA ARG A 171 -10.50 -20.06 3.42
C ARG A 171 -10.29 -20.86 2.14
N TYR A 172 -9.55 -20.31 1.21
CA TYR A 172 -9.22 -20.91 -0.08
C TYR A 172 -7.70 -21.08 -0.21
N SER A 173 -7.28 -21.99 -1.10
CA SER A 173 -5.89 -21.99 -1.55
C SER A 173 -5.57 -20.70 -2.32
N GLU A 174 -4.29 -20.38 -2.44
CA GLU A 174 -3.85 -19.19 -3.20
C GLU A 174 -4.38 -19.22 -4.64
N GLU A 175 -4.36 -20.40 -5.29
CA GLU A 175 -4.86 -20.57 -6.65
C GLU A 175 -6.37 -20.33 -6.77
N GLU A 176 -7.16 -20.78 -5.79
CA GLU A 176 -8.62 -20.57 -5.76
C GLU A 176 -8.96 -19.12 -5.41
N GLY A 177 -8.21 -18.52 -4.48
CA GLY A 177 -8.46 -17.15 -4.02
C GLY A 177 -8.13 -16.06 -5.04
N ILE A 178 -7.28 -16.35 -6.06
CA ILE A 178 -6.94 -15.40 -7.14
C ILE A 178 -7.77 -15.62 -8.41
N ARG A 179 -8.65 -16.60 -8.46
CA ARG A 179 -9.57 -16.87 -9.58
C ARG A 179 -10.89 -16.13 -9.43
#